data_4b0dc025d20c3c790134c7572f3e3dee
#
_entry.id   4b0dc025d20c3c790134c7572f3e3dee
#
_cell.length_a   1.000
_cell.length_b   1.000
_cell.length_c   1.000
_cell.angle_alpha   90.00
_cell.angle_beta   90.00
_cell.angle_gamma   90.00
#
_symmetry.space_group_name_H-M   'P 1'
#
loop_
_entity.id
_entity.type
_entity.pdbx_description
1 polymer ?
#
loop_
_entity_poly.entity_id
_entity_poly.type
_entity_poly.pdbx_seq_one_letter_code
_entity_poly.pdbx_strand_id
1 'polypeptide(L)'
;MGKSQRDKGNRNERQLVNIFRAYGIDAKRVPLSGAASGFKGDIIAIIDGQDWRIESKVRGNGFKQIYGWLDGNDALVVKADRQQALIVMPLRRFCELVGEVET
;
A
#
# COMPACT_ATOMS: atom_id res chain seq x y z
N MET A 1 -17.27 -4.68 -16.46
CA MET A 1 -16.45 -4.15 -15.45
C MET A 1 -16.99 -4.51 -14.15
N GLY A 2 -17.04 -3.98 -13.33
CA GLY A 2 -17.81 -4.10 -12.18
C GLY A 2 -17.36 -5.17 -11.23
N LYS A 3 -18.10 -6.23 -11.17
CA LYS A 3 -17.93 -7.21 -10.09
C LYS A 3 -16.54 -7.84 -10.07
N SER A 4 -16.05 -8.24 -11.23
CA SER A 4 -14.75 -8.91 -11.33
C SER A 4 -13.61 -8.01 -10.85
N GLN A 5 -13.60 -6.75 -11.23
CA GLN A 5 -12.58 -5.81 -10.81
C GLN A 5 -12.71 -5.44 -9.34
N ARG A 6 -13.94 -5.33 -8.88
CA ARG A 6 -14.21 -5.06 -7.46
C ARG A 6 -13.69 -6.21 -6.60
N ASP A 7 -13.95 -7.44 -7.03
CA ASP A 7 -13.49 -8.62 -6.30
C ASP A 7 -11.97 -8.68 -6.27
N LYS A 8 -11.31 -8.34 -7.36
CA LYS A 8 -9.86 -8.29 -7.44
C LYS A 8 -9.30 -7.25 -6.46
N GLY A 9 -9.91 -6.08 -6.41
CA GLY A 9 -9.51 -5.03 -5.49
C GLY A 9 -9.68 -5.44 -4.04
N ASN A 10 -10.84 -6.01 -3.72
CA ASN A 10 -11.12 -6.46 -2.35
C ASN A 10 -10.16 -7.55 -1.92
N ARG A 11 -9.87 -8.49 -2.80
CA ARG A 11 -8.94 -9.57 -2.52
C ARG A 11 -7.53 -9.02 -2.26
N ASN A 12 -7.11 -8.08 -3.07
CA ASN A 12 -5.82 -7.43 -2.91
C ASN A 12 -5.72 -6.71 -1.58
N GLU A 13 -6.74 -5.96 -1.21
CA GLU A 13 -6.73 -5.23 0.07
C GLU A 13 -6.61 -6.16 1.26
N ARG A 14 -7.34 -7.28 1.23
CA ARG A 14 -7.24 -8.26 2.31
C ARG A 14 -5.83 -8.86 2.40
N GLN A 15 -5.21 -9.13 1.25
CA GLN A 15 -3.85 -9.64 1.23
C GLN A 15 -2.86 -8.63 1.81
N LEU A 16 -3.03 -7.35 1.46
CA LEU A 16 -2.16 -6.30 1.97
C LEU A 16 -2.28 -6.14 3.48
N VAL A 17 -3.50 -6.18 3.99
CA VAL A 17 -3.72 -6.12 5.44
C VAL A 17 -3.01 -7.28 6.12
N ASN A 18 -3.11 -8.47 5.55
CA ASN A 18 -2.43 -9.65 6.12
C ASN A 18 -0.92 -9.50 6.10
N ILE A 19 -0.37 -8.89 5.05
CA ILE A 19 1.07 -8.63 4.99
C ILE A 19 1.49 -7.69 6.13
N PHE A 20 0.77 -6.57 6.31
CA PHE A 20 1.07 -5.67 7.41
C PHE A 20 1.04 -6.39 8.75
N ARG A 21 -0.01 -7.16 8.98
CA ARG A 21 -0.18 -7.87 10.27
C ARG A 21 0.91 -8.90 10.51
N ALA A 22 1.40 -9.53 9.45
CA ALA A 22 2.48 -10.50 9.56
C ALA A 22 3.78 -9.88 10.09
N TYR A 23 3.93 -8.58 9.92
CA TYR A 23 5.10 -7.85 10.42
C TYR A 23 4.80 -7.07 11.69
N GLY A 24 3.70 -7.39 12.36
CA GLY A 24 3.36 -6.75 13.63
C GLY A 24 2.76 -5.36 13.49
N ILE A 25 2.31 -5.02 12.29
CA ILE A 25 1.71 -3.72 12.03
C ILE A 25 0.19 -3.88 12.05
N ASP A 26 -0.48 -3.17 12.96
CA ASP A 26 -1.93 -3.20 13.02
C ASP A 26 -2.50 -2.50 11.78
N ALA A 27 -3.37 -3.19 11.07
CA ALA A 27 -3.94 -2.65 9.83
C ALA A 27 -5.35 -3.16 9.64
N LYS A 28 -6.16 -2.37 8.96
CA LYS A 28 -7.54 -2.75 8.66
C LYS A 28 -7.98 -2.05 7.38
N ARG A 29 -8.98 -2.63 6.73
CA ARG A 29 -9.60 -2.02 5.57
C ARG A 29 -10.54 -0.90 6.01
N VAL A 30 -10.58 0.17 5.22
CA VAL A 30 -11.54 1.25 5.44
C VAL A 30 -12.90 0.77 4.92
N PRO A 31 -13.95 0.83 5.74
CA PRO A 31 -15.27 0.42 5.28
C PRO A 31 -15.76 1.27 4.11
N LEU A 32 -16.55 0.68 3.22
CA LEU A 32 -17.10 1.41 2.09
C LEU A 32 -17.87 2.64 2.52
N SER A 33 -18.61 2.54 3.62
CA SER A 33 -19.36 3.68 4.13
C SER A 33 -18.42 4.82 4.53
N GLY A 34 -17.19 4.50 4.87
CA GLY A 34 -16.21 5.51 5.24
C GLY A 34 -15.82 6.40 4.08
N ALA A 35 -15.84 5.86 2.86
CA ALA A 35 -15.51 6.66 1.67
C ALA A 35 -16.48 7.82 1.49
N ALA A 36 -17.73 7.59 1.79
CA ALA A 36 -18.75 8.64 1.69
C ALA A 36 -18.60 9.71 2.77
N SER A 37 -17.85 9.40 3.82
CA SER A 37 -17.63 10.32 4.93
C SER A 37 -16.30 11.07 4.84
N GLY A 38 -15.67 11.04 3.66
CA GLY A 38 -14.43 11.78 3.46
C GLY A 38 -13.17 11.04 3.84
N PHE A 39 -13.25 9.79 4.22
CA PHE A 39 -12.04 8.99 4.41
C PHE A 39 -11.34 8.78 3.08
N LYS A 40 -10.03 8.80 3.10
CA LYS A 40 -9.21 8.53 1.93
C LYS A 40 -8.40 7.29 2.16
N GLY A 41 -8.10 6.60 1.06
CA GLY A 41 -7.33 5.39 1.12
C GLY A 41 -8.21 4.18 1.35
N ASP A 42 -7.64 3.02 1.14
CA ASP A 42 -8.34 1.74 1.25
C ASP A 42 -8.03 1.03 2.56
N ILE A 43 -6.89 1.36 3.15
CA ILE A 43 -6.34 0.67 4.32
C ILE A 43 -5.84 1.72 5.29
N ILE A 44 -6.02 1.46 6.58
CA ILE A 44 -5.37 2.22 7.63
C ILE A 44 -4.41 1.29 8.34
N ALA A 45 -3.14 1.69 8.40
CA ALA A 45 -2.12 0.97 9.14
C ALA A 45 -1.58 1.89 10.23
N ILE A 46 -1.31 1.33 11.40
CA ILE A 46 -0.75 2.10 12.50
C ILE A 46 0.76 1.91 12.48
N ILE A 47 1.48 2.97 12.16
CA ILE A 47 2.93 2.95 12.04
C ILE A 47 3.47 4.06 12.93
N ASP A 48 4.36 3.70 13.82
CA ASP A 48 4.96 4.63 14.78
C ASP A 48 3.88 5.39 15.57
N GLY A 49 2.84 4.66 15.97
CA GLY A 49 1.77 5.23 16.78
C GLY A 49 0.81 6.14 16.04
N GLN A 50 0.92 6.22 14.72
CA GLN A 50 0.09 7.11 13.92
C GLN A 50 -0.69 6.35 12.87
N ASP A 51 -1.87 6.85 12.54
CA ASP A 51 -2.69 6.28 11.46
C ASP A 51 -2.12 6.68 10.11
N TRP A 52 -1.76 5.68 9.34
CA TRP A 52 -1.34 5.88 7.95
C TRP A 52 -2.46 5.46 7.03
N ARG A 53 -2.91 6.38 6.21
CA ARG A 53 -3.94 6.10 5.21
C ARG A 53 -3.26 5.69 3.93
N ILE A 54 -3.58 4.50 3.47
CA ILE A 54 -2.88 3.88 2.35
C ILE A 54 -3.88 3.61 1.25
N GLU A 55 -3.61 4.14 0.07
CA GLU A 55 -4.41 3.86 -1.11
C GLU A 55 -3.77 2.70 -1.85
N SER A 56 -4.57 1.70 -2.19
CA SER A 56 -4.09 0.52 -2.92
C SER A 56 -4.61 0.57 -4.34
N LYS A 57 -3.71 0.36 -5.28
CA LYS A 57 -4.07 0.25 -6.69
C LYS A 57 -3.46 -1.03 -7.23
N VAL A 58 -4.26 -1.86 -7.87
CA VAL A 58 -3.79 -3.06 -8.52
C VAL A 58 -4.22 -3.02 -9.98
N ARG A 59 -3.26 -3.25 -10.88
CA ARG A 59 -3.48 -3.17 -12.32
C ARG A 59 -2.78 -4.31 -13.01
N GLY A 60 -3.36 -4.79 -14.10
CA GLY A 60 -2.73 -5.83 -14.89
C GLY A 60 -1.47 -5.34 -15.57
N ASN A 61 -1.44 -4.10 -16.06
CA ASN A 61 -0.34 -3.58 -16.85
C ASN A 61 0.16 -2.19 -16.47
N GLY A 62 -0.58 -1.47 -15.69
CA GLY A 62 -0.32 -0.04 -15.53
C GLY A 62 0.99 0.31 -14.82
N PHE A 63 1.61 -0.64 -14.13
CA PHE A 63 2.79 -0.36 -13.31
C PHE A 63 4.06 -1.03 -13.82
N LYS A 64 4.04 -1.52 -15.03
CA LYS A 64 5.16 -2.28 -15.58
C LYS A 64 6.46 -1.49 -15.54
N GLN A 65 6.40 -0.21 -15.86
CA GLN A 65 7.59 0.64 -15.90
C GLN A 65 8.19 0.83 -14.51
N ILE A 66 7.34 0.97 -13.50
CA ILE A 66 7.79 1.13 -12.12
C ILE A 66 8.55 -0.13 -11.67
N TYR A 67 8.00 -1.30 -11.94
CA TYR A 67 8.68 -2.55 -11.60
C TYR A 67 9.98 -2.70 -12.36
N GLY A 68 9.99 -2.27 -13.63
CA GLY A 68 11.22 -2.32 -14.43
C GLY A 68 12.32 -1.44 -13.85
N TRP A 69 11.99 -0.24 -13.45
CA TRP A 69 12.98 0.66 -12.87
C TRP A 69 13.48 0.19 -11.51
N LEU A 70 12.59 -0.45 -10.74
CA LEU A 70 12.95 -0.96 -9.42
C LEU A 70 13.82 -2.21 -9.50
N ASP A 71 13.74 -2.95 -10.58
CA ASP A 71 14.43 -4.22 -10.73
C ASP A 71 15.92 -4.07 -10.49
N GLY A 72 16.48 -4.90 -9.62
CA GLY A 72 17.88 -4.83 -9.25
C GLY A 72 18.24 -3.75 -8.25
N ASN A 73 17.26 -2.99 -7.79
CA ASN A 73 17.47 -1.91 -6.82
C ASN A 73 16.63 -2.14 -5.57
N ASP A 74 17.06 -1.58 -4.47
CA ASP A 74 16.32 -1.68 -3.20
C ASP A 74 15.14 -0.74 -3.15
N ALA A 75 15.25 0.40 -3.84
CA ALA A 75 14.22 1.40 -3.84
C ALA A 75 14.32 2.24 -5.10
N LEU A 76 13.21 2.88 -5.44
CA LEU A 76 13.10 3.77 -6.57
C LEU A 76 12.60 5.11 -6.04
N VAL A 77 13.23 6.21 -6.45
CA VAL A 77 12.71 7.54 -6.16
C VAL A 77 12.20 8.14 -7.45
N VAL A 78 10.98 8.61 -7.43
CA VAL A 78 10.38 9.28 -8.58
C VAL A 78 10.00 10.70 -8.20
N LYS A 79 10.13 11.61 -9.12
CA LYS A 79 9.81 13.00 -8.86
C LYS A 79 9.37 13.69 -10.14
N ALA A 80 8.25 14.37 -10.09
CA ALA A 80 7.83 15.26 -11.16
C ALA A 80 8.31 16.67 -10.82
N ASP A 81 8.38 17.53 -11.84
CA ASP A 81 8.76 18.91 -11.62
C ASP A 81 7.81 19.57 -10.64
N ARG A 82 8.35 20.31 -9.70
CA ARG A 82 7.60 21.07 -8.69
C ARG A 82 6.78 20.20 -7.75
N GLN A 83 7.00 18.90 -7.77
CA GLN A 83 6.34 17.97 -6.87
C GLN A 83 7.35 17.38 -5.89
N GLN A 84 6.85 16.91 -4.78
CA GLN A 84 7.66 16.23 -3.79
C GLN A 84 8.12 14.88 -4.36
N ALA A 85 9.36 14.51 -4.07
CA ALA A 85 9.85 13.19 -4.45
C ALA A 85 9.10 12.10 -3.71
N LEU A 86 8.87 10.99 -4.38
CA LEU A 86 8.20 9.82 -3.81
C LEU A 86 9.16 8.64 -3.83
N ILE A 87 9.04 7.79 -2.83
CA ILE A 87 9.83 6.56 -2.79
C ILE A 87 8.93 5.36 -3.07
N VAL A 88 9.44 4.44 -3.87
CA VAL A 88 8.81 3.17 -4.20
C VAL A 88 9.74 2.06 -3.77
N MET A 89 9.23 1.09 -3.03
CA MET A 89 10.03 -0.03 -2.58
C MET A 89 9.10 -1.22 -2.34
N PRO A 90 9.65 -2.44 -2.29
CA PRO A 90 8.81 -3.60 -1.99
C PRO A 90 8.12 -3.43 -0.64
N LEU A 91 6.84 -3.74 -0.59
CA LEU A 91 6.05 -3.54 0.63
C LEU A 91 6.64 -4.29 1.83
N ARG A 92 7.08 -5.54 1.62
CA ARG A 92 7.64 -6.33 2.71
C ARG A 92 8.89 -5.69 3.29
N ARG A 93 9.71 -5.08 2.43
CA ARG A 93 10.90 -4.38 2.89
C ARG A 93 10.54 -3.17 3.75
N PHE A 94 9.54 -2.41 3.32
CA PHE A 94 9.02 -1.31 4.11
C PHE A 94 8.54 -1.81 5.48
N CYS A 95 7.79 -2.91 5.50
CA CYS A 95 7.28 -3.48 6.74
C CYS A 95 8.41 -3.93 7.66
N GLU A 96 9.50 -4.45 7.10
CA GLU A 96 10.67 -4.81 7.90
C GLU A 96 11.28 -3.59 8.58
N LEU A 97 11.28 -2.46 7.89
CA LEU A 97 11.88 -1.25 8.44
C LEU A 97 11.04 -0.61 9.53
N VAL A 98 9.71 -0.69 9.42
CA VAL A 98 8.82 0.02 10.34
C VAL A 98 8.00 -0.88 11.23
N GLY A 99 8.05 -2.19 11.01
CA GLY A 99 7.26 -3.13 11.77
C GLY A 99 7.76 -3.31 13.19
N GLU A 100 6.89 -3.84 14.03
CA GLU A 100 7.20 -4.07 15.44
C GLU A 100 7.42 -5.53 15.72
N VAL A 101 8.06 -6.21 14.78
CA VAL A 101 8.41 -7.61 14.97
C VAL A 101 9.58 -7.69 15.92
N GLU A 102 9.42 -8.39 17.02
CA GLU A 102 10.49 -8.59 17.96
C GLU A 102 11.48 -9.62 17.42
N THR A 103 12.72 -9.35 17.61
CA THR A 103 13.78 -10.25 17.17
C THR A 103 14.33 -11.06 18.33
#